data_382cd0f2b9d5b55b29fcd1543bb6af70
#
_entry.id   382cd0f2b9d5b55b29fcd1543bb6af70
#
_cell.length_a   1.000
_cell.length_b   1.000
_cell.length_c   1.000
_cell.angle_alpha   90.00
_cell.angle_beta   90.00
_cell.angle_gamma   90.00
#
_symmetry.space_group_name_H-M   'P 1'
#
loop_
_entity.id
_entity.type
_entity.pdbx_description
1 polymer ?
#
loop_
_entity_poly.entity_id
_entity_poly.type
_entity_poly.pdbx_seq_one_letter_code
_entity_poly.pdbx_strand_id
1 'polypeptide(L)'
;MKKIRVLIVEDSRVIREFLEHIIGNDPRLEIVGAVGSAEEALRILDRVSPDVISMDIRLPGMNGFEATQRIMAEKPTPIVVVSASVESEDLRITMNALQAGALTVLEKPVGTSSAEYEALAERLCTQLAIMSQVKVVRRRSTVRPTHRLERPLVPYPGRNRMLGIVTSTGGPSALVQVLGGLRSDFPLPILLVQHITSSFLEGFASWLKSVCPFSVVIVRDRLVPAAGTVYVATRDRHLRVDFGGCATRARAGYGRTGQRVQDSDRNSE
;
A
#
# COMPACT_ATOMS: atom_id res chain seq x y z
N MET A 1 -4.17 28.26 10.59
CA MET A 1 -3.64 26.90 10.81
C MET A 1 -2.21 26.84 10.27
N LYS A 2 -1.30 26.10 10.89
CA LYS A 2 0.05 25.88 10.35
C LYS A 2 -0.05 25.04 9.08
N LYS A 3 0.56 25.51 7.98
CA LYS A 3 0.59 24.74 6.73
C LYS A 3 1.49 23.50 6.86
N ILE A 4 1.14 22.44 6.16
CA ILE A 4 1.90 21.20 6.07
C ILE A 4 3.04 21.40 5.09
N ARG A 5 4.26 21.14 5.51
CA ARG A 5 5.50 21.37 4.78
C ARG A 5 5.82 20.18 3.86
N VAL A 6 5.78 20.39 2.56
CA VAL A 6 5.98 19.35 1.54
C VAL A 6 7.32 19.54 0.86
N LEU A 7 8.12 18.47 0.81
CA LEU A 7 9.30 18.37 -0.05
C LEU A 7 8.95 17.52 -1.29
N ILE A 8 9.20 18.05 -2.48
CA ILE A 8 8.98 17.37 -3.75
C ILE A 8 10.33 16.84 -4.25
N VAL A 9 10.39 15.55 -4.61
CA VAL A 9 11.57 14.89 -5.20
C VAL A 9 11.14 14.23 -6.50
N GLU A 10 11.51 14.86 -7.64
CA GLU A 10 11.06 14.51 -8.99
C GLU A 10 12.11 14.97 -10.01
N ASP A 11 12.63 14.07 -10.82
CA ASP A 11 13.68 14.40 -11.78
C ASP A 11 13.17 15.16 -13.02
N SER A 12 11.97 14.78 -13.49
CA SER A 12 11.35 15.47 -14.61
C SER A 12 10.96 16.89 -14.23
N ARG A 13 11.59 17.87 -14.86
CA ARG A 13 11.28 19.30 -14.63
C ARG A 13 9.80 19.61 -14.88
N VAL A 14 9.22 19.06 -15.93
CA VAL A 14 7.82 19.31 -16.30
C VAL A 14 6.88 18.76 -15.23
N ILE A 15 7.12 17.53 -14.78
CA ILE A 15 6.29 16.92 -13.74
C ILE A 15 6.49 17.62 -12.40
N ARG A 16 7.71 18.03 -12.09
CA ARG A 16 8.03 18.79 -10.86
C ARG A 16 7.29 20.13 -10.81
N GLU A 17 7.36 20.92 -11.88
CA GLU A 17 6.62 22.19 -12.01
C GLU A 17 5.10 21.97 -11.91
N PHE A 18 4.61 20.87 -12.45
CA PHE A 18 3.21 20.47 -12.38
C PHE A 18 2.78 20.10 -10.94
N LEU A 19 3.60 19.30 -10.22
CA LEU A 19 3.38 19.00 -8.82
C LEU A 19 3.45 20.25 -7.94
N GLU A 20 4.40 21.15 -8.23
CA GLU A 20 4.49 22.46 -7.55
C GLU A 20 3.22 23.28 -7.73
N HIS A 21 2.65 23.30 -8.95
CA HIS A 21 1.41 23.98 -9.21
C HIS A 21 0.23 23.39 -8.43
N ILE A 22 0.06 22.06 -8.47
CA ILE A 22 -1.01 21.37 -7.74
C ILE A 22 -0.90 21.61 -6.23
N ILE A 23 0.26 21.36 -5.66
CA ILE A 23 0.49 21.44 -4.21
C ILE A 23 0.44 22.90 -3.75
N GLY A 24 0.98 23.83 -4.54
CA GLY A 24 0.98 25.27 -4.23
C GLY A 24 -0.41 25.91 -4.22
N ASN A 25 -1.37 25.35 -4.94
CA ASN A 25 -2.75 25.81 -4.96
C ASN A 25 -3.60 25.28 -3.77
N ASP A 26 -3.11 24.29 -3.03
CA ASP A 26 -3.84 23.78 -1.85
C ASP A 26 -3.52 24.64 -0.61
N PRO A 27 -4.50 25.29 0.01
CA PRO A 27 -4.27 26.18 1.15
C PRO A 27 -3.73 25.49 2.39
N ARG A 28 -3.83 24.16 2.48
CA ARG A 28 -3.34 23.34 3.59
C ARG A 28 -1.83 23.08 3.52
N LEU A 29 -1.24 23.19 2.31
CA LEU A 29 0.11 22.76 2.00
C LEU A 29 1.06 23.94 1.77
N GLU A 30 2.35 23.73 1.99
CA GLU A 30 3.45 24.66 1.72
C GLU A 30 4.64 23.89 1.16
N ILE A 31 5.11 24.26 -0.04
CA ILE A 31 6.29 23.65 -0.63
C ILE A 31 7.54 24.25 0.03
N VAL A 32 8.33 23.40 0.69
CA VAL A 32 9.58 23.82 1.37
C VAL A 32 10.83 23.47 0.58
N GLY A 33 10.67 22.76 -0.52
CA GLY A 33 11.72 22.45 -1.49
C GLY A 33 11.17 21.57 -2.61
N ALA A 34 11.79 21.72 -3.80
CA ALA A 34 11.54 20.89 -4.96
C ALA A 34 12.89 20.60 -5.63
N VAL A 35 13.25 19.32 -5.71
CA VAL A 35 14.59 18.87 -6.12
C VAL A 35 14.51 17.75 -7.16
N GLY A 36 15.57 17.62 -7.97
CA GLY A 36 15.63 16.68 -9.09
C GLY A 36 16.32 15.34 -8.77
N SER A 37 16.82 15.14 -7.56
CA SER A 37 17.51 13.91 -7.20
C SER A 37 17.36 13.56 -5.72
N ALA A 38 17.55 12.29 -5.41
CA ALA A 38 17.52 11.78 -4.03
C ALA A 38 18.67 12.36 -3.19
N GLU A 39 19.85 12.52 -3.76
CA GLU A 39 21.02 13.08 -3.09
C GLU A 39 20.80 14.54 -2.69
N GLU A 40 20.09 15.29 -3.53
CA GLU A 40 19.72 16.67 -3.27
C GLU A 40 18.69 16.75 -2.14
N ALA A 41 17.69 15.88 -2.17
CA ALA A 41 16.70 15.76 -1.11
C ALA A 41 17.37 15.48 0.24
N LEU A 42 18.28 14.52 0.31
CA LEU A 42 19.00 14.17 1.53
C LEU A 42 19.83 15.35 2.07
N ARG A 43 20.50 16.12 1.18
CA ARG A 43 21.30 17.30 1.59
C ARG A 43 20.45 18.40 2.24
N ILE A 44 19.23 18.62 1.75
CA ILE A 44 18.39 19.72 2.25
C ILE A 44 17.42 19.28 3.36
N LEU A 45 17.25 17.98 3.58
CA LEU A 45 16.23 17.40 4.47
C LEU A 45 16.24 18.00 5.88
N ASP A 46 17.44 18.18 6.47
CA ASP A 46 17.58 18.78 7.80
C ASP A 46 17.20 20.25 7.82
N ARG A 47 17.60 20.98 6.81
CA ARG A 47 17.33 22.42 6.68
C ARG A 47 15.85 22.71 6.48
N VAL A 48 15.22 21.96 5.56
CA VAL A 48 13.82 22.22 5.21
C VAL A 48 12.83 21.52 6.13
N SER A 49 13.25 20.49 6.88
CA SER A 49 12.42 19.75 7.84
C SER A 49 10.96 19.60 7.39
N PRO A 50 10.69 18.81 6.32
CA PRO A 50 9.34 18.65 5.79
C PRO A 50 8.48 17.79 6.72
N ASP A 51 7.18 18.01 6.69
CA ASP A 51 6.19 17.16 7.38
C ASP A 51 5.84 15.91 6.54
N VAL A 52 6.02 16.01 5.20
CA VAL A 52 5.81 14.91 4.25
C VAL A 52 6.66 15.10 2.98
N ILE A 53 7.07 14.00 2.37
CA ILE A 53 7.83 13.98 1.13
C ILE A 53 6.99 13.34 0.02
N SER A 54 6.85 14.02 -1.12
CA SER A 54 6.42 13.44 -2.39
C SER A 54 7.65 12.92 -3.11
N MET A 55 7.75 11.61 -3.32
CA MET A 55 8.95 10.93 -3.80
C MET A 55 8.68 10.18 -5.11
N ASP A 56 9.39 10.54 -6.17
CA ASP A 56 9.42 9.70 -7.36
C ASP A 56 10.28 8.45 -7.13
N ILE A 57 9.95 7.38 -7.83
CA ILE A 57 10.70 6.12 -7.81
C ILE A 57 11.87 6.16 -8.80
N ARG A 58 11.66 6.76 -9.98
CA ARG A 58 12.68 6.88 -11.02
C ARG A 58 13.47 8.16 -10.83
N LEU A 59 14.53 8.08 -10.08
CA LEU A 59 15.47 9.20 -9.91
C LEU A 59 16.83 8.82 -10.47
N PRO A 60 17.60 9.78 -11.01
CA PRO A 60 18.97 9.57 -11.46
C PRO A 60 19.88 9.28 -10.26
N GLY A 61 20.84 8.38 -10.43
CA GLY A 61 21.74 7.96 -9.36
C GLY A 61 21.04 7.08 -8.33
N MET A 62 20.76 7.62 -7.15
CA MET A 62 20.02 6.93 -6.11
C MET A 62 18.51 6.92 -6.42
N ASN A 63 17.91 5.74 -6.57
CA ASN A 63 16.49 5.63 -6.83
C ASN A 63 15.63 5.93 -5.58
N GLY A 64 14.30 6.12 -5.78
CA GLY A 64 13.39 6.48 -4.70
C GLY A 64 13.25 5.42 -3.59
N PHE A 65 13.50 4.15 -3.87
CA PHE A 65 13.55 3.10 -2.85
C PHE A 65 14.76 3.26 -1.91
N GLU A 66 15.96 3.44 -2.49
CA GLU A 66 17.19 3.67 -1.72
C GLU A 66 17.11 4.97 -0.91
N ALA A 67 16.54 6.02 -1.51
CA ALA A 67 16.27 7.28 -0.81
C ALA A 67 15.32 7.07 0.38
N THR A 68 14.24 6.30 0.17
CA THR A 68 13.29 5.96 1.24
C THR A 68 13.98 5.22 2.39
N GLN A 69 14.84 4.24 2.09
CA GLN A 69 15.58 3.51 3.12
C GLN A 69 16.47 4.44 3.95
N ARG A 70 17.21 5.35 3.28
CA ARG A 70 18.09 6.30 3.97
C ARG A 70 17.31 7.28 4.82
N ILE A 71 16.26 7.89 4.28
CA ILE A 71 15.41 8.82 5.03
C ILE A 71 14.81 8.15 6.27
N MET A 72 14.29 6.92 6.13
CA MET A 72 13.71 6.18 7.24
C MET A 72 14.74 5.73 8.29
N ALA A 73 16.00 5.56 7.90
CA ALA A 73 17.10 5.22 8.82
C ALA A 73 17.69 6.45 9.52
N GLU A 74 17.86 7.55 8.81
CA GLU A 74 18.57 8.74 9.30
C GLU A 74 17.61 9.73 9.96
N LYS A 75 16.57 10.15 9.24
CA LYS A 75 15.56 11.12 9.68
C LYS A 75 14.17 10.69 9.22
N PRO A 76 13.51 9.76 9.93
CA PRO A 76 12.22 9.25 9.56
C PRO A 76 11.21 10.36 9.28
N THR A 77 10.80 10.48 8.03
CA THR A 77 9.84 11.47 7.55
C THR A 77 8.77 10.75 6.74
N PRO A 78 7.49 11.09 6.86
CA PRO A 78 6.42 10.53 6.04
C PRO A 78 6.72 10.64 4.55
N ILE A 79 6.66 9.53 3.81
CA ILE A 79 6.92 9.50 2.37
C ILE A 79 5.68 8.97 1.65
N VAL A 80 5.22 9.73 0.67
CA VAL A 80 4.23 9.36 -0.34
C VAL A 80 4.97 9.15 -1.65
N VAL A 81 4.96 7.92 -2.15
CA VAL A 81 5.52 7.61 -3.48
C VAL A 81 4.55 8.09 -4.55
N VAL A 82 5.05 8.82 -5.54
CA VAL A 82 4.28 9.29 -6.69
C VAL A 82 4.95 8.75 -7.95
N SER A 83 4.33 7.77 -8.61
CA SER A 83 4.93 7.06 -9.73
C SER A 83 4.00 7.02 -10.93
N ALA A 84 4.54 7.20 -12.14
CA ALA A 84 3.79 7.11 -13.40
C ALA A 84 3.66 5.67 -13.91
N SER A 85 4.46 4.74 -13.41
CA SER A 85 4.74 3.52 -14.14
C SER A 85 3.93 2.32 -13.69
N VAL A 86 3.43 1.60 -14.71
CA VAL A 86 2.79 0.28 -14.64
C VAL A 86 3.78 -0.82 -15.07
N GLU A 87 5.01 -0.46 -15.42
CA GLU A 87 6.03 -1.44 -15.82
C GLU A 87 6.45 -2.32 -14.64
N SER A 88 6.71 -3.59 -14.92
CA SER A 88 6.94 -4.60 -13.88
C SER A 88 8.15 -4.32 -12.97
N GLU A 89 9.19 -3.68 -13.50
CA GLU A 89 10.37 -3.33 -12.72
C GLU A 89 10.11 -2.18 -11.76
N ASP A 90 9.43 -1.13 -12.22
CA ASP A 90 9.06 0.01 -11.39
C ASP A 90 8.07 -0.36 -10.31
N LEU A 91 7.12 -1.24 -10.62
CA LEU A 91 6.19 -1.79 -9.63
C LEU A 91 6.94 -2.50 -8.51
N ARG A 92 8.02 -3.24 -8.84
CA ARG A 92 8.87 -3.90 -7.84
C ARG A 92 9.60 -2.88 -6.96
N ILE A 93 10.18 -1.85 -7.56
CA ILE A 93 10.88 -0.79 -6.82
C ILE A 93 9.89 -0.04 -5.92
N THR A 94 8.71 0.29 -6.44
CA THR A 94 7.61 0.93 -5.70
C THR A 94 7.18 0.11 -4.49
N MET A 95 6.98 -1.20 -4.66
CA MET A 95 6.59 -2.08 -3.56
C MET A 95 7.70 -2.23 -2.51
N ASN A 96 8.95 -2.28 -2.94
CA ASN A 96 10.09 -2.26 -2.04
C ASN A 96 10.19 -0.94 -1.25
N ALA A 97 9.85 0.20 -1.86
CA ALA A 97 9.79 1.48 -1.15
C ALA A 97 8.70 1.48 -0.05
N LEU A 98 7.53 0.87 -0.31
CA LEU A 98 6.52 0.64 0.72
C LEU A 98 7.03 -0.26 1.84
N GLN A 99 7.79 -1.31 1.51
CA GLN A 99 8.44 -2.19 2.50
C GLN A 99 9.49 -1.43 3.31
N ALA A 100 10.25 -0.52 2.69
CA ALA A 100 11.24 0.31 3.35
C ALA A 100 10.62 1.34 4.31
N GLY A 101 9.34 1.64 4.16
CA GLY A 101 8.60 2.51 5.08
C GLY A 101 7.86 3.66 4.42
N ALA A 102 7.84 3.78 3.10
CA ALA A 102 6.90 4.68 2.44
C ALA A 102 5.45 4.31 2.83
N LEU A 103 4.61 5.31 3.02
CA LEU A 103 3.28 5.11 3.60
C LEU A 103 2.24 4.67 2.58
N THR A 104 2.34 5.18 1.36
CA THR A 104 1.41 4.88 0.27
C THR A 104 2.07 5.15 -1.07
N VAL A 105 1.43 4.69 -2.14
CA VAL A 105 1.78 4.98 -3.52
C VAL A 105 0.60 5.61 -4.24
N LEU A 106 0.87 6.64 -5.02
CA LEU A 106 -0.07 7.35 -5.87
C LEU A 106 0.41 7.34 -7.32
N GLU A 107 -0.53 7.36 -8.22
CA GLU A 107 -0.26 7.53 -9.65
C GLU A 107 0.02 9.01 -9.96
N LYS A 108 1.03 9.26 -10.80
CA LYS A 108 1.34 10.62 -11.27
C LYS A 108 0.16 11.18 -12.07
N PRO A 109 -0.25 12.42 -11.82
CA PRO A 109 -1.34 13.06 -12.56
C PRO A 109 -0.87 13.53 -13.94
N VAL A 110 -0.68 12.59 -14.88
CA VAL A 110 -0.20 12.89 -16.24
C VAL A 110 -1.25 12.55 -17.31
N GLY A 111 -1.39 13.42 -18.31
CA GLY A 111 -2.16 13.10 -19.53
C GLY A 111 -3.68 12.98 -19.37
N THR A 112 -4.25 13.59 -18.34
CA THR A 112 -5.67 13.46 -18.02
C THR A 112 -6.52 14.60 -18.59
N SER A 113 -7.80 14.32 -18.83
CA SER A 113 -8.81 15.34 -19.10
C SER A 113 -8.95 16.31 -17.91
N SER A 114 -9.51 17.49 -18.13
CA SER A 114 -9.67 18.52 -17.09
C SER A 114 -10.37 18.00 -15.83
N ALA A 115 -11.42 17.19 -15.96
CA ALA A 115 -12.16 16.64 -14.82
C ALA A 115 -11.36 15.57 -14.04
N GLU A 116 -10.60 14.73 -14.75
CA GLU A 116 -9.71 13.73 -14.12
C GLU A 116 -8.53 14.40 -13.42
N TYR A 117 -8.04 15.51 -13.97
CA TYR A 117 -7.00 16.32 -13.36
C TYR A 117 -7.38 16.83 -11.98
N GLU A 118 -8.55 17.47 -11.85
CA GLU A 118 -9.02 18.00 -10.56
C GLU A 118 -9.16 16.91 -9.50
N ALA A 119 -9.73 15.77 -9.87
CA ALA A 119 -9.88 14.63 -8.97
C ALA A 119 -8.53 14.02 -8.52
N LEU A 120 -7.55 13.95 -9.42
CA LEU A 120 -6.20 13.46 -9.10
C LEU A 120 -5.43 14.47 -8.24
N ALA A 121 -5.53 15.77 -8.54
CA ALA A 121 -4.90 16.83 -7.77
C ALA A 121 -5.44 16.86 -6.34
N GLU A 122 -6.76 16.83 -6.16
CA GLU A 122 -7.41 16.76 -4.85
C GLU A 122 -6.97 15.51 -4.08
N ARG A 123 -6.92 14.36 -4.76
CA ARG A 123 -6.48 13.10 -4.15
C ARG A 123 -5.03 13.16 -3.70
N LEU A 124 -4.11 13.73 -4.51
CA LEU A 124 -2.71 13.90 -4.15
C LEU A 124 -2.56 14.79 -2.92
N CYS A 125 -3.15 15.98 -2.94
CA CYS A 125 -3.07 16.92 -1.82
C CYS A 125 -3.69 16.35 -0.54
N THR A 126 -4.82 15.67 -0.65
CA THR A 126 -5.48 15.01 0.50
C THR A 126 -4.62 13.89 1.06
N GLN A 127 -3.99 13.06 0.23
CA GLN A 127 -3.09 12.01 0.70
C GLN A 127 -1.84 12.58 1.36
N LEU A 128 -1.22 13.62 0.80
CA LEU A 128 -0.09 14.31 1.43
C LEU A 128 -0.49 14.85 2.82
N ALA A 129 -1.66 15.49 2.91
CA ALA A 129 -2.17 16.03 4.16
C ALA A 129 -2.45 14.96 5.21
N ILE A 130 -3.04 13.83 4.83
CA ILE A 130 -3.29 12.70 5.75
C ILE A 130 -1.97 12.05 6.18
N MET A 131 -1.08 11.78 5.23
CA MET A 131 0.17 11.07 5.50
C MET A 131 1.14 11.89 6.35
N SER A 132 1.12 13.22 6.28
CA SER A 132 1.93 14.09 7.15
C SER A 132 1.66 13.90 8.65
N GLN A 133 0.47 13.39 9.00
CA GLN A 133 0.06 13.15 10.39
C GLN A 133 0.48 11.77 10.91
N VAL A 134 0.96 10.89 10.03
CA VAL A 134 1.38 9.54 10.41
C VAL A 134 2.74 9.59 11.10
N LYS A 135 2.80 9.15 12.35
CA LYS A 135 4.07 9.02 13.06
C LYS A 135 4.89 7.87 12.48
N VAL A 136 5.97 8.19 11.79
CA VAL A 136 6.95 7.21 11.33
C VAL A 136 8.02 7.02 12.38
N VAL A 137 8.47 5.77 12.55
CA VAL A 137 9.51 5.41 13.52
C VAL A 137 10.77 5.00 12.79
N ARG A 138 11.94 5.35 13.38
CA ARG A 138 13.24 4.98 12.84
C ARG A 138 13.33 3.46 12.68
N ARG A 139 13.48 3.02 11.45
CA ARG A 139 13.79 1.62 11.14
C ARG A 139 15.30 1.45 11.22
N ARG A 140 15.81 0.89 12.31
CA ARG A 140 17.16 0.34 12.30
C ARG A 140 17.14 -0.84 11.33
N SER A 141 18.06 -0.83 10.37
CA SER A 141 18.33 -1.98 9.48
C SER A 141 18.96 -3.14 10.29
N THR A 142 18.25 -3.60 11.29
CA THR A 142 18.57 -4.87 11.91
C THR A 142 17.63 -5.87 11.27
N VAL A 143 18.17 -6.70 10.38
CA VAL A 143 17.68 -8.07 10.23
C VAL A 143 17.77 -8.68 11.63
N ARG A 144 16.79 -8.40 12.48
CA ARG A 144 16.60 -9.24 13.65
C ARG A 144 16.20 -10.58 13.08
N PRO A 145 16.99 -11.65 13.33
CA PRO A 145 16.43 -12.97 13.18
C PRO A 145 15.16 -12.91 14.03
N THR A 146 14.03 -13.14 13.39
CA THR A 146 12.77 -13.33 14.09
C THR A 146 13.05 -14.42 15.10
N HIS A 147 13.24 -14.05 16.37
CA HIS A 147 13.17 -15.00 17.44
C HIS A 147 11.79 -15.63 17.29
N ARG A 148 11.78 -16.79 16.66
CA ARG A 148 10.63 -17.65 16.59
C ARG A 148 10.28 -17.89 18.05
N LEU A 149 9.29 -17.16 18.52
CA LEU A 149 8.66 -17.50 19.79
C LEU A 149 8.05 -18.88 19.55
N GLU A 150 8.80 -19.91 19.91
CA GLU A 150 8.32 -21.28 20.03
C GLU A 150 7.35 -21.32 21.23
N ARG A 151 6.30 -20.51 21.16
CA ARG A 151 5.15 -20.77 22.00
C ARG A 151 4.46 -21.98 21.40
N PRO A 152 4.32 -23.08 22.21
CA PRO A 152 3.53 -24.19 21.75
C PRO A 152 2.17 -23.63 21.33
N LEU A 153 1.81 -23.86 20.07
CA LEU A 153 0.49 -23.51 19.56
C LEU A 153 -0.50 -24.31 20.39
N VAL A 154 -1.17 -23.65 21.33
CA VAL A 154 -2.32 -24.25 22.00
C VAL A 154 -3.34 -24.51 20.90
N PRO A 155 -3.75 -25.75 20.66
CA PRO A 155 -4.74 -26.04 19.63
C PRO A 155 -6.00 -25.24 19.95
N TYR A 156 -6.31 -24.25 19.11
CA TYR A 156 -7.57 -23.53 19.22
C TYR A 156 -8.69 -24.48 18.74
N PRO A 157 -9.65 -24.85 19.59
CA PRO A 157 -10.68 -25.81 19.22
C PRO A 157 -11.75 -25.21 18.27
N GLY A 158 -11.52 -24.01 17.78
CA GLY A 158 -12.41 -23.31 16.87
C GLY A 158 -12.41 -23.88 15.45
N ARG A 159 -13.60 -23.95 14.87
CA ARG A 159 -13.81 -24.34 13.46
C ARG A 159 -13.50 -23.18 12.50
N ASN A 160 -12.35 -22.50 12.67
CA ASN A 160 -11.97 -21.45 11.74
C ASN A 160 -11.73 -22.08 10.35
N ARG A 161 -12.28 -21.44 9.33
CA ARG A 161 -12.19 -21.93 7.95
C ARG A 161 -11.31 -21.06 7.08
N MET A 162 -10.98 -19.86 7.56
CA MET A 162 -10.13 -18.91 6.82
C MET A 162 -9.59 -17.83 7.76
N LEU A 163 -8.54 -17.14 7.31
CA LEU A 163 -7.99 -15.94 7.92
C LEU A 163 -8.34 -14.73 7.04
N GLY A 164 -9.02 -13.74 7.60
CA GLY A 164 -9.28 -12.45 6.93
C GLY A 164 -8.29 -11.39 7.40
N ILE A 165 -7.67 -10.68 6.46
CA ILE A 165 -6.76 -9.56 6.72
C ILE A 165 -7.25 -8.35 5.94
N VAL A 166 -7.42 -7.22 6.62
CA VAL A 166 -7.77 -5.94 6.00
C VAL A 166 -6.69 -4.93 6.35
N THR A 167 -6.12 -4.31 5.32
CA THR A 167 -5.02 -3.36 5.47
C THR A 167 -5.19 -2.13 4.57
N SER A 168 -4.54 -1.02 4.98
CA SER A 168 -4.50 0.23 4.23
C SER A 168 -3.09 0.82 4.32
N THR A 169 -2.93 2.06 4.80
CA THR A 169 -1.64 2.72 4.99
C THR A 169 -0.71 1.88 5.87
N GLY A 170 0.53 1.66 5.40
CA GLY A 170 1.50 0.79 6.08
C GLY A 170 1.21 -0.71 5.95
N GLY A 171 0.10 -1.09 5.30
CA GLY A 171 -0.31 -2.47 5.05
C GLY A 171 0.78 -3.33 4.41
N PRO A 172 1.38 -2.94 3.29
CA PRO A 172 2.39 -3.74 2.62
C PRO A 172 3.55 -4.16 3.54
N SER A 173 4.06 -3.22 4.32
CA SER A 173 5.12 -3.49 5.30
C SER A 173 4.68 -4.43 6.44
N ALA A 174 3.45 -4.27 6.94
CA ALA A 174 2.90 -5.14 7.97
C ALA A 174 2.63 -6.55 7.44
N LEU A 175 2.13 -6.67 6.21
CA LEU A 175 1.86 -7.95 5.56
C LEU A 175 3.11 -8.80 5.41
N VAL A 176 4.26 -8.21 5.04
CA VAL A 176 5.53 -8.95 4.99
C VAL A 176 5.88 -9.57 6.35
N GLN A 177 5.67 -8.81 7.44
CA GLN A 177 5.96 -9.33 8.78
C GLN A 177 4.96 -10.40 9.21
N VAL A 178 3.67 -10.19 9.00
CA VAL A 178 2.62 -11.13 9.39
C VAL A 178 2.71 -12.41 8.57
N LEU A 179 2.70 -12.30 7.24
CA LEU A 179 2.72 -13.46 6.34
C LEU A 179 4.07 -14.18 6.36
N GLY A 180 5.19 -13.44 6.46
CA GLY A 180 6.53 -14.02 6.61
C GLY A 180 6.74 -14.72 7.96
N GLY A 181 5.96 -14.37 8.99
CA GLY A 181 5.95 -15.04 10.29
C GLY A 181 5.09 -16.31 10.34
N LEU A 182 4.20 -16.51 9.37
CA LEU A 182 3.40 -17.73 9.25
C LEU A 182 4.23 -18.84 8.59
N ARG A 183 3.94 -20.09 8.95
CA ARG A 183 4.55 -21.25 8.31
C ARG A 183 3.96 -21.48 6.93
N SER A 184 4.74 -22.02 6.00
CA SER A 184 4.27 -22.35 4.63
C SER A 184 3.13 -23.37 4.59
N ASP A 185 3.02 -24.19 5.64
CA ASP A 185 1.95 -25.19 5.83
C ASP A 185 0.76 -24.65 6.65
N PHE A 186 0.59 -23.31 6.70
CA PHE A 186 -0.54 -22.68 7.41
C PHE A 186 -1.87 -23.23 6.88
N PRO A 187 -2.73 -23.80 7.76
CA PRO A 187 -3.83 -24.69 7.34
C PRO A 187 -5.05 -23.97 6.78
N LEU A 188 -5.07 -22.64 6.77
CA LEU A 188 -6.23 -21.87 6.34
C LEU A 188 -5.92 -21.04 5.09
N PRO A 189 -6.89 -20.88 4.18
CA PRO A 189 -6.81 -19.86 3.15
C PRO A 189 -6.81 -18.45 3.78
N ILE A 190 -6.07 -17.53 3.17
CA ILE A 190 -5.94 -16.15 3.65
C ILE A 190 -6.65 -15.24 2.66
N LEU A 191 -7.63 -14.48 3.14
CA LEU A 191 -8.35 -13.47 2.36
C LEU A 191 -7.79 -12.10 2.70
N LEU A 192 -7.28 -11.38 1.70
CA LEU A 192 -6.62 -10.10 1.86
C LEU A 192 -7.37 -8.99 1.15
N VAL A 193 -7.71 -7.95 1.89
CA VAL A 193 -8.17 -6.67 1.35
C VAL A 193 -7.11 -5.62 1.65
N GLN A 194 -6.44 -5.13 0.61
CA GLN A 194 -5.47 -4.03 0.70
C GLN A 194 -6.01 -2.83 -0.08
N HIS A 195 -6.04 -1.67 0.56
CA HIS A 195 -6.39 -0.43 -0.12
C HIS A 195 -5.22 0.02 -1.03
N ILE A 196 -5.32 -0.30 -2.30
CA ILE A 196 -4.32 0.00 -3.34
C ILE A 196 -5.04 0.37 -4.65
N THR A 197 -4.43 1.21 -5.51
CA THR A 197 -4.99 1.55 -6.81
C THR A 197 -4.98 0.36 -7.76
N SER A 198 -5.92 0.31 -8.70
CA SER A 198 -6.02 -0.81 -9.65
C SER A 198 -4.77 -1.01 -10.50
N SER A 199 -4.11 0.09 -10.88
CA SER A 199 -2.84 0.09 -11.63
C SER A 199 -1.69 -0.61 -10.90
N PHE A 200 -1.69 -0.59 -9.56
CA PHE A 200 -0.65 -1.23 -8.75
C PHE A 200 -1.03 -2.62 -8.20
N LEU A 201 -2.26 -3.09 -8.42
CA LEU A 201 -2.75 -4.35 -7.84
C LEU A 201 -1.97 -5.58 -8.31
N GLU A 202 -1.69 -5.68 -9.62
CA GLU A 202 -0.94 -6.80 -10.20
C GLU A 202 0.50 -6.83 -9.67
N GLY A 203 1.15 -5.67 -9.65
CA GLY A 203 2.49 -5.53 -9.10
C GLY A 203 2.55 -5.85 -7.61
N PHE A 204 1.55 -5.42 -6.85
CA PHE A 204 1.43 -5.77 -5.43
C PHE A 204 1.29 -7.29 -5.21
N ALA A 205 0.43 -7.96 -5.97
CA ALA A 205 0.24 -9.40 -5.85
C ALA A 205 1.51 -10.18 -6.25
N SER A 206 2.17 -9.78 -7.33
CA SER A 206 3.44 -10.36 -7.78
C SER A 206 4.56 -10.15 -6.74
N TRP A 207 4.68 -8.95 -6.22
CA TRP A 207 5.64 -8.63 -5.17
C TRP A 207 5.35 -9.40 -3.88
N LEU A 208 4.09 -9.45 -3.43
CA LEU A 208 3.72 -10.18 -2.21
C LEU A 208 4.08 -11.66 -2.33
N LYS A 209 3.86 -12.27 -3.50
CA LYS A 209 4.28 -13.64 -3.80
C LYS A 209 5.79 -13.85 -3.68
N SER A 210 6.61 -12.82 -3.98
CA SER A 210 8.08 -12.92 -3.88
C SER A 210 8.61 -12.78 -2.45
N VAL A 211 7.83 -12.21 -1.53
CA VAL A 211 8.27 -11.89 -0.15
C VAL A 211 7.59 -12.70 0.94
N CYS A 212 6.61 -13.55 0.59
CA CYS A 212 5.94 -14.43 1.54
C CYS A 212 5.95 -15.90 1.06
N PRO A 213 5.78 -16.88 1.97
CA PRO A 213 5.86 -18.32 1.63
C PRO A 213 4.57 -18.88 1.00
N PHE A 214 3.65 -18.02 0.55
CA PHE A 214 2.33 -18.39 0.06
C PHE A 214 2.18 -18.13 -1.43
N SER A 215 1.31 -18.90 -2.10
CA SER A 215 0.76 -18.50 -3.39
C SER A 215 -0.11 -17.26 -3.23
N VAL A 216 -0.10 -16.35 -4.22
CA VAL A 216 -0.93 -15.14 -4.20
C VAL A 216 -1.80 -15.11 -5.45
N VAL A 217 -3.11 -14.95 -5.26
CA VAL A 217 -4.11 -14.96 -6.34
C VAL A 217 -5.03 -13.76 -6.21
N ILE A 218 -5.17 -12.97 -7.26
CA ILE A 218 -6.17 -11.89 -7.33
C ILE A 218 -7.52 -12.53 -7.65
N VAL A 219 -8.51 -12.29 -6.79
CA VAL A 219 -9.86 -12.85 -6.93
C VAL A 219 -10.64 -12.05 -7.96
N ARG A 220 -10.77 -12.57 -9.17
CA ARG A 220 -11.57 -11.96 -10.25
C ARG A 220 -12.95 -12.59 -10.34
N ASP A 221 -13.01 -13.90 -10.13
CA ASP A 221 -14.20 -14.74 -10.30
C ASP A 221 -14.44 -15.60 -9.05
N ARG A 222 -15.49 -16.42 -9.12
CA ARG A 222 -15.83 -17.35 -8.05
C ARG A 222 -14.82 -18.51 -8.01
N LEU A 223 -14.27 -18.75 -6.84
CA LEU A 223 -13.30 -19.83 -6.60
C LEU A 223 -13.50 -20.48 -5.23
N VAL A 224 -12.93 -21.65 -5.06
CA VAL A 224 -12.86 -22.34 -3.76
C VAL A 224 -11.49 -22.04 -3.14
N PRO A 225 -11.45 -21.33 -2.00
CA PRO A 225 -10.20 -21.01 -1.34
C PRO A 225 -9.51 -22.27 -0.78
N ALA A 226 -8.19 -22.37 -1.01
CA ALA A 226 -7.34 -23.44 -0.50
C ALA A 226 -6.28 -22.92 0.49
N ALA A 227 -5.86 -23.76 1.42
CA ALA A 227 -4.74 -23.48 2.31
C ALA A 227 -3.46 -23.16 1.52
N GLY A 228 -2.52 -22.43 2.11
CA GLY A 228 -1.27 -22.04 1.45
C GLY A 228 -1.41 -20.94 0.40
N THR A 229 -2.58 -20.28 0.33
CA THR A 229 -2.85 -19.25 -0.68
C THR A 229 -3.45 -17.99 -0.06
N VAL A 230 -2.93 -16.84 -0.48
CA VAL A 230 -3.46 -15.50 -0.18
C VAL A 230 -4.33 -15.05 -1.35
N TYR A 231 -5.59 -14.75 -1.07
CA TYR A 231 -6.58 -14.30 -2.04
C TYR A 231 -6.78 -12.80 -1.90
N VAL A 232 -6.30 -12.04 -2.87
CA VAL A 232 -6.33 -10.57 -2.86
C VAL A 232 -7.61 -10.06 -3.51
N ALA A 233 -8.32 -9.17 -2.82
CA ALA A 233 -9.51 -8.52 -3.38
C ALA A 233 -9.15 -7.53 -4.48
N THR A 234 -10.00 -7.43 -5.52
CA THR A 234 -9.95 -6.34 -6.51
C THR A 234 -10.52 -5.05 -5.93
N ARG A 235 -10.04 -3.89 -6.38
CA ARG A 235 -10.38 -2.57 -5.81
C ARG A 235 -11.88 -2.25 -5.81
N ASP A 236 -12.55 -2.52 -6.92
CA ASP A 236 -13.92 -2.06 -7.15
C ASP A 236 -14.98 -3.12 -6.80
N ARG A 237 -14.56 -4.18 -6.11
CA ARG A 237 -15.45 -5.29 -5.77
C ARG A 237 -15.23 -5.73 -4.33
N HIS A 238 -16.31 -6.08 -3.64
CA HIS A 238 -16.23 -6.69 -2.33
C HIS A 238 -15.82 -8.16 -2.44
N LEU A 239 -14.85 -8.57 -1.61
CA LEU A 239 -14.57 -9.99 -1.43
C LEU A 239 -15.64 -10.60 -0.55
N ARG A 240 -16.48 -11.45 -1.12
CA ARG A 240 -17.56 -12.14 -0.41
C ARG A 240 -17.21 -13.60 -0.23
N VAL A 241 -17.66 -14.16 0.90
CA VAL A 241 -17.49 -15.56 1.23
C VAL A 241 -18.88 -16.18 1.39
N ASP A 242 -19.16 -17.20 0.62
CA ASP A 242 -20.38 -17.99 0.71
C ASP A 242 -20.05 -19.30 1.44
N PHE A 243 -20.75 -19.58 2.52
CA PHE A 243 -20.66 -20.83 3.28
C PHE A 243 -21.84 -21.73 2.87
N GLY A 244 -21.76 -22.35 1.70
CA GLY A 244 -22.81 -23.23 1.19
C GLY A 244 -22.38 -24.71 1.17
N GLY A 245 -23.07 -25.56 1.90
CA GLY A 245 -22.87 -27.01 1.90
C GLY A 245 -21.45 -27.43 2.31
N CYS A 246 -20.80 -28.29 1.50
CA CYS A 246 -19.46 -28.80 1.78
C CYS A 246 -18.30 -27.89 1.33
N ALA A 247 -18.55 -26.76 0.64
CA ALA A 247 -17.48 -25.92 0.09
C ALA A 247 -17.66 -24.43 0.44
N THR A 248 -16.62 -23.84 0.99
CA THR A 248 -16.49 -22.39 1.12
C THR A 248 -16.11 -21.81 -0.24
N ARG A 249 -16.75 -20.72 -0.68
CA ARG A 249 -16.46 -20.07 -1.95
C ARG A 249 -16.21 -18.59 -1.74
N ALA A 250 -15.15 -18.07 -2.32
CA ALA A 250 -14.85 -16.64 -2.37
C ALA A 250 -15.20 -16.08 -3.76
N ARG A 251 -15.72 -14.87 -3.81
CA ARG A 251 -15.98 -14.16 -5.08
C ARG A 251 -15.80 -12.67 -4.94
N ALA A 252 -15.35 -12.03 -6.01
CA ALA A 252 -15.43 -10.59 -6.16
C ALA A 252 -16.86 -10.21 -6.62
N GLY A 253 -17.49 -9.23 -5.98
CA GLY A 253 -18.85 -8.78 -6.33
C GLY A 253 -19.04 -7.29 -6.07
N TYR A 254 -19.90 -6.64 -6.88
CA TYR A 254 -20.35 -5.28 -6.61
C TYR A 254 -21.30 -5.30 -5.41
N GLY A 255 -20.97 -4.56 -4.33
CA GLY A 255 -21.86 -4.38 -3.20
C GLY A 255 -22.69 -3.11 -3.37
N ARG A 256 -24.02 -3.23 -3.31
CA ARG A 256 -24.84 -2.08 -2.93
C ARG A 256 -24.61 -1.86 -1.43
N THR A 257 -24.12 -0.69 -1.06
CA THR A 257 -24.13 -0.22 0.32
C THR A 257 -25.58 -0.18 0.78
N GLY A 258 -25.96 -1.04 1.73
CA GLY A 258 -27.21 -0.90 2.47
C GLY A 258 -28.30 -1.93 2.24
N GLN A 259 -28.01 -3.20 1.94
CA GLN A 259 -29.02 -4.26 2.14
C GLN A 259 -28.54 -5.26 3.20
N ARG A 260 -29.23 -5.24 4.34
CA ARG A 260 -29.21 -6.36 5.30
C ARG A 260 -29.57 -7.64 4.53
N VAL A 261 -28.75 -8.66 4.68
CA VAL A 261 -29.14 -10.04 4.34
C VAL A 261 -30.26 -10.41 5.31
N GLN A 262 -31.49 -10.43 4.83
CA GLN A 262 -32.56 -11.15 5.50
C GLN A 262 -32.29 -12.64 5.28
N ASP A 263 -32.14 -13.36 6.38
CA ASP A 263 -32.21 -14.82 6.43
C ASP A 263 -33.56 -15.26 5.88
N SER A 264 -33.58 -15.79 4.68
CA SER A 264 -34.68 -16.54 4.12
C SER A 264 -34.37 -18.03 4.21
N ASP A 265 -34.35 -18.57 5.42
CA ASP A 265 -34.49 -19.99 5.66
C ASP A 265 -35.52 -20.20 6.78
N ARG A 266 -36.77 -20.04 6.40
CA ARG A 266 -37.92 -20.72 7.03
C ARG A 266 -38.97 -20.93 5.95
N ASN A 267 -39.14 -22.18 5.64
CA ASN A 267 -40.31 -22.92 5.14
C ASN A 267 -40.02 -23.70 3.86
N SER A 268 -39.89 -24.98 4.05
CA SER A 268 -40.88 -25.92 3.44
C SER A 268 -40.72 -27.28 4.11
N GLU A 269 -41.84 -27.71 4.49
CA GLU A 269 -42.21 -29.01 5.03
C GLU A 269 -41.71 -30.21 4.22
#